data_8b35bdcdef24fb4365ddd9d83f218927
#
_entry.id   8b35bdcdef24fb4365ddd9d83f218927
#
_cell.length_a   1.000
_cell.length_b   1.000
_cell.length_c   1.000
_cell.angle_alpha   90.00
_cell.angle_beta   90.00
_cell.angle_gamma   90.00
#
_symmetry.space_group_name_H-M   'P 1'
#
loop_
_entity.id
_entity.type
_entity.pdbx_description
1 polymer ?
#
loop_
_entity_poly.entity_id
_entity_poly.type
_entity_poly.pdbx_seq_one_letter_code
_entity_poly.pdbx_strand_id
1 'polypeptide(L)'
;MESPAVQREFFEESAKTDDSRITPRFTLLIRAAKLICQQGEFICVIRDISSTGVSLRLFHALPRCDSFVLEFQTGHCSKVRNVWGSGREGGFAFLEPIDVMDVINEMGCFPKRGVRLGLEFPATIVTHAQDVPAMVHNLSQQGARIRLDSPLAIDQTVRIKGPGLNEVRSKVRWRRGGEYGLVFDDTFSLGDFAALAARLQCPALLRC
;
A
#
# COMPACT_ATOMS: atom_id res chain seq x y z
N MET A 1 -7.48 19.29 -32.23
CA MET A 1 -6.20 18.63 -32.58
C MET A 1 -5.14 19.34 -31.76
N GLU A 2 -4.91 18.87 -30.54
CA GLU A 2 -3.85 19.37 -29.68
C GLU A 2 -2.78 18.28 -29.51
N SER A 3 -1.56 18.73 -29.62
CA SER A 3 -0.34 17.98 -29.88
C SER A 3 0.13 17.17 -28.66
N PRO A 4 0.75 15.99 -28.83
CA PRO A 4 1.22 15.12 -27.74
C PRO A 4 2.57 15.55 -27.12
N ALA A 5 2.86 16.86 -27.03
CA ALA A 5 4.18 17.39 -26.64
C ALA A 5 4.36 17.62 -25.13
N VAL A 6 3.31 17.49 -24.29
CA VAL A 6 3.35 17.92 -22.88
C VAL A 6 3.79 16.80 -21.90
N GLN A 7 4.01 15.57 -22.37
CA GLN A 7 4.36 14.44 -21.48
C GLN A 7 5.84 14.08 -21.42
N ARG A 8 6.74 14.86 -22.01
CA ARG A 8 8.18 14.51 -22.05
C ARG A 8 9.05 15.14 -20.96
N GLU A 9 8.51 16.05 -20.12
CA GLU A 9 9.33 16.82 -19.18
C GLU A 9 9.53 16.23 -17.78
N PHE A 10 9.12 14.97 -17.52
CA PHE A 10 9.25 14.38 -16.18
C PHE A 10 10.36 13.32 -16.04
N PHE A 11 11.28 13.28 -16.98
CA PHE A 11 12.44 12.40 -16.89
C PHE A 11 13.71 13.22 -16.72
N GLU A 12 14.08 13.56 -15.50
CA GLU A 12 15.46 13.89 -15.20
C GLU A 12 16.30 12.61 -15.23
N GLU A 13 17.02 12.43 -16.30
CA GLU A 13 18.09 11.45 -16.43
C GLU A 13 19.24 11.90 -15.53
N SER A 14 19.28 11.38 -14.31
CA SER A 14 20.38 11.59 -13.39
C SER A 14 21.60 10.80 -13.88
N ALA A 15 22.26 11.30 -14.90
CA ALA A 15 23.57 10.85 -15.33
C ALA A 15 24.61 11.28 -14.31
N LYS A 16 24.97 10.43 -13.38
CA LYS A 16 26.17 10.57 -12.54
C LYS A 16 26.87 9.24 -12.33
N THR A 17 28.12 9.22 -12.82
CA THR A 17 29.30 8.44 -12.43
C THR A 17 29.24 6.92 -12.64
N ASP A 18 30.15 6.50 -13.55
CA ASP A 18 30.89 5.21 -13.63
C ASP A 18 30.29 4.06 -12.80
N ASP A 19 29.10 3.61 -13.20
CA ASP A 19 28.43 2.46 -12.65
C ASP A 19 28.49 1.33 -13.68
N SER A 20 29.30 0.33 -13.43
CA SER A 20 29.46 -0.88 -14.27
C SER A 20 28.19 -1.75 -14.38
N ARG A 21 27.02 -1.19 -14.12
CA ARG A 21 25.73 -1.86 -14.12
C ARG A 21 25.08 -1.82 -15.51
N ILE A 22 24.68 -2.98 -15.98
CA ILE A 22 24.26 -3.28 -17.35
C ILE A 22 22.86 -2.72 -17.70
N THR A 23 22.04 -2.30 -16.71
CA THR A 23 20.64 -1.92 -16.96
C THR A 23 20.31 -0.49 -16.50
N PRO A 24 19.57 0.30 -17.32
CA PRO A 24 19.10 1.63 -16.93
C PRO A 24 18.23 1.57 -15.66
N ARG A 25 18.37 2.57 -14.80
CA ARG A 25 17.51 2.78 -13.62
C ARG A 25 16.64 3.99 -13.83
N PHE A 26 15.39 3.87 -13.37
CA PHE A 26 14.42 4.94 -13.41
C PHE A 26 14.10 5.34 -11.96
N THR A 27 14.28 6.62 -11.63
CA THR A 27 13.82 7.19 -10.36
C THR A 27 12.36 7.58 -10.52
N LEU A 28 11.49 6.99 -9.70
CA LEU A 28 10.06 7.24 -9.76
C LEU A 28 9.64 8.27 -8.69
N LEU A 29 8.86 9.26 -9.09
CA LEU A 29 8.21 10.17 -8.15
C LEU A 29 7.18 9.39 -7.33
N ILE A 30 7.46 9.24 -6.05
CA ILE A 30 6.64 8.65 -4.98
C ILE A 30 5.58 7.66 -5.46
N ARG A 31 5.97 6.42 -5.77
CA ARG A 31 5.03 5.33 -6.05
C ARG A 31 4.93 4.40 -4.86
N ALA A 32 3.77 4.39 -4.23
CA ALA A 32 3.47 3.41 -3.19
C ALA A 32 3.29 2.04 -3.82
N ALA A 33 3.81 1.03 -3.14
CA ALA A 33 3.64 -0.38 -3.48
C ALA A 33 3.43 -1.19 -2.20
N LYS A 34 3.11 -2.46 -2.33
CA LYS A 34 2.95 -3.37 -1.22
C LYS A 34 4.05 -4.41 -1.25
N LEU A 35 4.80 -4.50 -0.15
CA LEU A 35 5.79 -5.56 0.08
C LEU A 35 5.16 -6.63 0.95
N ILE A 36 5.04 -7.83 0.44
CA ILE A 36 4.39 -8.97 1.07
C ILE A 36 5.44 -9.98 1.47
N CYS A 37 5.37 -10.48 2.70
CA CYS A 37 6.19 -11.58 3.19
C CYS A 37 5.43 -12.37 4.27
N GLN A 38 6.08 -13.37 4.89
CA GLN A 38 5.49 -14.18 5.96
C GLN A 38 5.04 -13.36 7.19
N GLN A 39 5.64 -12.19 7.42
CA GLN A 39 5.28 -11.31 8.56
C GLN A 39 4.09 -10.41 8.26
N GLY A 40 3.60 -10.35 7.03
CA GLY A 40 2.45 -9.57 6.63
C GLY A 40 2.62 -8.78 5.33
N GLU A 41 1.72 -7.82 5.14
CA GLU A 41 1.67 -6.91 4.00
C GLU A 41 2.07 -5.51 4.44
N PHE A 42 3.12 -4.96 3.87
CA PHE A 42 3.69 -3.68 4.29
C PHE A 42 3.71 -2.67 3.15
N ILE A 43 3.45 -1.41 3.47
CA ILE A 43 3.54 -0.32 2.51
C ILE A 43 4.99 0.09 2.35
N CYS A 44 5.41 0.21 1.09
CA CYS A 44 6.70 0.77 0.71
C CYS A 44 6.53 1.83 -0.38
N VAL A 45 7.58 2.61 -0.58
CA VAL A 45 7.72 3.57 -1.67
C VAL A 45 8.85 3.09 -2.56
N ILE A 46 8.59 2.98 -3.85
CA ILE A 46 9.62 2.68 -4.85
C ILE A 46 10.46 3.95 -5.04
N ARG A 47 11.79 3.81 -4.88
CA ARG A 47 12.77 4.87 -5.10
C ARG A 47 13.33 4.79 -6.51
N ASP A 48 13.89 3.64 -6.85
CA ASP A 48 14.47 3.36 -8.15
C ASP A 48 14.05 1.98 -8.60
N ILE A 49 13.91 1.78 -9.90
CA ILE A 49 13.53 0.52 -10.52
C ILE A 49 14.31 0.31 -11.80
N SER A 50 14.68 -0.93 -12.06
CA SER A 50 15.23 -1.42 -13.33
C SER A 50 14.56 -2.73 -13.69
N SER A 51 14.85 -3.28 -14.84
CA SER A 51 14.30 -4.59 -15.24
C SER A 51 14.69 -5.75 -14.30
N THR A 52 15.80 -5.62 -13.56
CA THR A 52 16.33 -6.69 -12.70
C THR A 52 16.26 -6.39 -11.22
N GLY A 53 15.92 -5.16 -10.80
CA GLY A 53 15.90 -4.80 -9.39
C GLY A 53 15.17 -3.52 -9.06
N VAL A 54 14.92 -3.34 -7.76
CA VAL A 54 14.17 -2.20 -7.22
C VAL A 54 14.75 -1.79 -5.87
N SER A 55 14.81 -0.49 -5.61
CA SER A 55 15.06 0.03 -4.27
C SER A 55 13.77 0.54 -3.64
N LEU A 56 13.56 0.16 -2.37
CA LEU A 56 12.34 0.45 -1.63
C LEU A 56 12.68 1.22 -0.35
N ARG A 57 11.79 2.14 0.01
CA ARG A 57 11.78 2.79 1.32
C ARG A 57 10.50 2.40 2.05
N LEU A 58 10.65 1.92 3.29
CA LEU A 58 9.57 1.59 4.20
C LEU A 58 9.38 2.69 5.25
N PHE A 59 8.29 2.63 6.00
CA PHE A 59 7.98 3.54 7.11
C PHE A 59 8.39 2.97 8.49
N HIS A 60 8.91 1.75 8.48
CA HIS A 60 9.39 0.97 9.63
C HIS A 60 10.65 0.20 9.23
N ALA A 61 11.24 -0.56 10.15
CA ALA A 61 12.37 -1.43 9.82
C ALA A 61 12.02 -2.45 8.74
N LEU A 62 12.99 -2.83 7.94
CA LEU A 62 12.82 -3.86 6.92
C LEU A 62 12.45 -5.21 7.59
N PRO A 63 11.35 -5.87 7.19
CA PRO A 63 11.02 -7.22 7.66
C PRO A 63 12.15 -8.21 7.35
N ARG A 64 12.40 -9.12 8.27
CA ARG A 64 13.39 -10.18 8.08
C ARG A 64 12.67 -11.43 7.61
N CYS A 65 12.64 -11.66 6.30
CA CYS A 65 11.99 -12.79 5.66
C CYS A 65 12.89 -13.34 4.55
N ASP A 66 12.71 -14.62 4.21
CA ASP A 66 13.48 -15.29 3.17
C ASP A 66 12.96 -14.99 1.77
N SER A 67 11.68 -14.68 1.65
CA SER A 67 11.02 -14.39 0.38
C SER A 67 10.06 -13.22 0.48
N PHE A 68 9.99 -12.46 -0.60
CA PHE A 68 9.11 -11.31 -0.72
C PHE A 68 8.37 -11.31 -2.05
N VAL A 69 7.18 -10.73 -2.04
CA VAL A 69 6.44 -10.38 -3.26
C VAL A 69 6.23 -8.86 -3.24
N LEU A 70 6.57 -8.20 -4.32
CA LEU A 70 6.25 -6.80 -4.54
C LEU A 70 4.99 -6.71 -5.40
N GLU A 71 3.93 -6.12 -4.84
CA GLU A 71 2.69 -5.84 -5.55
C GLU A 71 2.64 -4.34 -5.89
N PHE A 72 2.60 -4.05 -7.18
CA PHE A 72 2.47 -2.69 -7.70
C PHE A 72 1.02 -2.20 -7.62
N GLN A 73 0.79 -0.90 -7.79
CA GLN A 73 -0.58 -0.33 -7.77
C GLN A 73 -1.48 -0.85 -8.88
N THR A 74 -0.92 -1.36 -9.96
CA THR A 74 -1.64 -2.07 -11.04
C THR A 74 -2.24 -3.39 -10.59
N GLY A 75 -1.79 -3.93 -9.45
CA GLY A 75 -2.07 -5.31 -9.01
C GLY A 75 -1.10 -6.34 -9.57
N HIS A 76 -0.14 -5.92 -10.42
CA HIS A 76 0.94 -6.82 -10.86
C HIS A 76 1.82 -7.21 -9.67
N CYS A 77 2.13 -8.49 -9.53
CA CYS A 77 2.93 -9.06 -8.47
C CYS A 77 4.22 -9.64 -9.02
N SER A 78 5.36 -9.27 -8.44
CA SER A 78 6.67 -9.82 -8.80
C SER A 78 7.36 -10.41 -7.57
N LYS A 79 7.91 -11.60 -7.69
CA LYS A 79 8.74 -12.20 -6.64
C LYS A 79 10.08 -11.49 -6.60
N VAL A 80 10.51 -11.11 -5.39
CA VAL A 80 11.76 -10.39 -5.19
C VAL A 80 12.57 -11.01 -4.06
N ARG A 81 13.88 -10.89 -4.14
CA ARG A 81 14.84 -11.31 -3.13
C ARG A 81 15.55 -10.08 -2.57
N ASN A 82 15.63 -9.96 -1.26
CA ASN A 82 16.40 -8.90 -0.63
C ASN A 82 17.91 -9.09 -0.94
N VAL A 83 18.57 -8.03 -1.37
CA VAL A 83 20.00 -7.99 -1.68
C VAL A 83 20.76 -7.23 -0.60
N TRP A 84 20.20 -6.12 -0.15
CA TRP A 84 20.75 -5.32 0.94
C TRP A 84 19.62 -4.62 1.70
N GLY A 85 19.87 -4.29 2.97
CA GLY A 85 18.93 -3.54 3.79
C GLY A 85 19.67 -2.68 4.79
N SER A 86 19.19 -1.46 4.99
CA SER A 86 19.71 -0.52 5.98
C SER A 86 18.56 0.30 6.57
N GLY A 87 18.25 0.07 7.84
CA GLY A 87 17.18 0.78 8.53
C GLY A 87 15.82 0.57 7.86
N ARG A 88 15.33 1.63 7.20
CA ARG A 88 14.05 1.66 6.50
C ARG A 88 14.17 1.51 4.98
N GLU A 89 15.34 1.24 4.46
CA GLU A 89 15.59 1.11 3.03
C GLU A 89 16.12 -0.28 2.69
N GLY A 90 15.80 -0.76 1.50
CA GLY A 90 16.30 -2.04 1.01
C GLY A 90 16.33 -2.11 -0.50
N GLY A 91 17.34 -2.81 -1.02
CA GLY A 91 17.44 -3.18 -2.42
C GLY A 91 17.00 -4.62 -2.63
N PHE A 92 16.25 -4.82 -3.67
CA PHE A 92 15.70 -6.11 -4.03
C PHE A 92 16.01 -6.44 -5.48
N ALA A 93 16.32 -7.70 -5.75
CA ALA A 93 16.42 -8.24 -7.11
C ALA A 93 15.11 -8.96 -7.47
N PHE A 94 14.59 -8.70 -8.66
CA PHE A 94 13.50 -9.49 -9.21
C PHE A 94 13.99 -10.91 -9.52
N LEU A 95 13.19 -11.93 -9.23
CA LEU A 95 13.54 -13.32 -9.58
C LEU A 95 13.42 -13.55 -11.09
N GLU A 96 12.50 -12.83 -11.74
CA GLU A 96 12.31 -12.80 -13.18
C GLU A 96 12.35 -11.32 -13.62
N PRO A 97 13.08 -10.98 -14.70
CA PRO A 97 13.10 -9.62 -15.20
C PRO A 97 11.70 -9.10 -15.52
N ILE A 98 11.45 -7.82 -15.24
CA ILE A 98 10.18 -7.16 -15.53
C ILE A 98 10.32 -6.13 -16.64
N ASP A 99 9.24 -5.83 -17.35
CA ASP A 99 9.17 -4.64 -18.18
C ASP A 99 8.86 -3.42 -17.29
N VAL A 100 9.84 -2.54 -17.16
CA VAL A 100 9.71 -1.32 -16.35
C VAL A 100 8.65 -0.39 -16.91
N MET A 101 8.42 -0.41 -18.22
CA MET A 101 7.40 0.43 -18.86
C MET A 101 5.98 0.02 -18.45
N ASP A 102 5.73 -1.26 -18.17
CA ASP A 102 4.45 -1.73 -17.63
C ASP A 102 4.18 -1.16 -16.23
N VAL A 103 5.22 -0.94 -15.45
CA VAL A 103 5.12 -0.31 -14.12
C VAL A 103 4.98 1.21 -14.23
N ILE A 104 5.69 1.85 -15.18
CA ILE A 104 5.67 3.30 -15.37
C ILE A 104 4.38 3.75 -16.06
N ASN A 105 3.99 3.05 -17.13
CA ASN A 105 2.83 3.39 -17.95
C ASN A 105 1.51 2.86 -17.35
N GLU A 106 1.30 3.03 -16.07
CA GLU A 106 0.03 2.70 -15.40
C GLU A 106 -1.15 3.50 -15.98
N MET A 107 -1.35 3.45 -17.29
CA MET A 107 -2.48 4.02 -17.99
C MET A 107 -3.67 3.05 -17.97
N GLY A 108 -4.11 2.68 -16.77
CA GLY A 108 -5.40 2.00 -16.61
C GLY A 108 -6.54 2.97 -16.83
N CYS A 109 -7.59 2.53 -17.54
CA CYS A 109 -8.85 3.27 -17.75
C CYS A 109 -9.61 3.58 -16.44
N PHE A 110 -9.09 3.17 -15.29
CA PHE A 110 -9.73 3.34 -13.99
C PHE A 110 -8.90 4.27 -13.10
N PRO A 111 -9.56 5.11 -12.27
CA PRO A 111 -8.85 5.95 -11.30
C PRO A 111 -7.98 5.09 -10.39
N LYS A 112 -6.74 5.53 -10.16
CA LYS A 112 -5.75 4.84 -9.32
C LYS A 112 -6.35 4.54 -7.94
N ARG A 113 -6.52 3.27 -7.64
CA ARG A 113 -6.94 2.85 -6.30
C ARG A 113 -5.74 2.91 -5.38
N GLY A 114 -5.93 3.50 -4.20
CA GLY A 114 -4.90 3.45 -3.15
C GLY A 114 -4.56 2.02 -2.76
N VAL A 115 -3.32 1.81 -2.29
CA VAL A 115 -2.87 0.49 -1.79
C VAL A 115 -3.82 -0.01 -0.71
N ARG A 116 -4.20 -1.28 -0.80
CA ARG A 116 -5.04 -1.97 0.18
C ARG A 116 -4.28 -3.12 0.78
N LEU A 117 -4.34 -3.22 2.11
CA LEU A 117 -3.71 -4.30 2.86
C LEU A 117 -4.79 -5.27 3.37
N GLY A 118 -4.53 -6.58 3.24
CA GLY A 118 -5.31 -7.63 3.87
C GLY A 118 -4.99 -7.67 5.36
N LEU A 119 -5.71 -6.88 6.15
CA LEU A 119 -5.53 -6.76 7.59
C LEU A 119 -6.78 -7.26 8.29
N GLU A 120 -6.68 -8.40 8.96
CA GLU A 120 -7.79 -8.94 9.74
C GLU A 120 -7.61 -8.61 11.21
N PHE A 121 -8.55 -7.83 11.76
CA PHE A 121 -8.57 -7.50 13.19
C PHE A 121 -9.98 -7.13 13.66
N PRO A 122 -10.29 -7.39 14.96
CA PRO A 122 -11.56 -7.00 15.53
C PRO A 122 -11.65 -5.48 15.67
N ALA A 123 -12.82 -4.95 15.35
CA ALA A 123 -13.14 -3.54 15.46
C ALA A 123 -14.54 -3.36 16.07
N THR A 124 -14.84 -2.13 16.45
CA THR A 124 -16.18 -1.74 16.90
C THR A 124 -16.70 -0.66 15.98
N ILE A 125 -17.91 -0.85 15.49
CA ILE A 125 -18.66 0.17 14.76
C ILE A 125 -19.57 0.89 15.75
N VAL A 126 -19.31 2.17 15.93
CA VAL A 126 -20.09 3.05 16.79
C VAL A 126 -21.16 3.73 15.94
N THR A 127 -22.41 3.47 16.24
CA THR A 127 -23.57 4.11 15.62
C THR A 127 -24.26 5.05 16.62
N HIS A 128 -25.29 5.79 16.20
CA HIS A 128 -26.09 6.60 17.13
C HIS A 128 -26.88 5.75 18.14
N ALA A 129 -27.20 4.50 17.78
CA ALA A 129 -28.05 3.63 18.61
C ALA A 129 -27.22 2.75 19.55
N GLN A 130 -26.11 2.22 19.06
CA GLN A 130 -25.31 1.24 19.80
C GLN A 130 -23.91 1.05 19.20
N ASP A 131 -23.03 0.44 19.99
CA ASP A 131 -21.74 -0.08 19.56
C ASP A 131 -21.91 -1.52 19.08
N VAL A 132 -21.40 -1.83 17.87
CA VAL A 132 -21.53 -3.13 17.24
C VAL A 132 -20.16 -3.73 16.96
N PRO A 133 -19.88 -4.97 17.41
CA PRO A 133 -18.64 -5.65 17.06
C PRO A 133 -18.59 -5.94 15.55
N ALA A 134 -17.41 -5.79 14.98
CA ALA A 134 -17.14 -6.04 13.56
C ALA A 134 -15.76 -6.66 13.38
N MET A 135 -15.54 -7.28 12.23
CA MET A 135 -14.23 -7.75 11.78
C MET A 135 -13.81 -6.93 10.57
N VAL A 136 -12.64 -6.30 10.65
CA VAL A 136 -12.00 -5.69 9.48
C VAL A 136 -11.34 -6.81 8.67
N HIS A 137 -11.50 -6.80 7.34
CA HIS A 137 -10.86 -7.74 6.42
C HIS A 137 -9.81 -7.09 5.54
N ASN A 138 -9.95 -5.81 5.26
CA ASN A 138 -8.90 -5.04 4.62
C ASN A 138 -9.02 -3.56 4.94
N LEU A 139 -7.90 -2.87 4.82
CA LEU A 139 -7.78 -1.45 5.11
C LEU A 139 -7.00 -0.76 3.99
N SER A 140 -7.34 0.48 3.72
CA SER A 140 -6.61 1.40 2.86
C SER A 140 -6.54 2.78 3.51
N GLN A 141 -5.83 3.71 2.91
CA GLN A 141 -5.80 5.10 3.39
C GLN A 141 -7.20 5.73 3.46
N GLN A 142 -8.12 5.32 2.59
CA GLN A 142 -9.42 5.98 2.39
C GLN A 142 -10.62 5.18 2.91
N GLY A 143 -10.41 3.97 3.41
CA GLY A 143 -11.54 3.17 3.84
C GLY A 143 -11.19 1.74 4.23
N ALA A 144 -12.22 1.01 4.66
CA ALA A 144 -12.11 -0.36 5.13
C ALA A 144 -13.21 -1.25 4.52
N ARG A 145 -12.92 -2.54 4.39
CA ARG A 145 -13.94 -3.58 4.24
C ARG A 145 -14.09 -4.26 5.59
N ILE A 146 -15.32 -4.30 6.06
CA ILE A 146 -15.67 -4.89 7.35
C ILE A 146 -16.79 -5.90 7.18
N ARG A 147 -16.89 -6.80 8.16
CA ARG A 147 -18.01 -7.71 8.33
C ARG A 147 -18.65 -7.48 9.70
N LEU A 148 -19.97 -7.42 9.74
CA LEU A 148 -20.75 -7.38 10.96
C LEU A 148 -22.15 -7.96 10.72
N ASP A 149 -22.78 -8.42 11.79
CA ASP A 149 -24.09 -9.09 11.71
C ASP A 149 -25.28 -8.09 11.76
N SER A 150 -25.06 -6.91 12.36
CA SER A 150 -26.11 -5.88 12.43
C SER A 150 -26.21 -5.09 11.12
N PRO A 151 -27.42 -4.84 10.61
CA PRO A 151 -27.60 -4.12 9.36
C PRO A 151 -27.22 -2.65 9.47
N LEU A 152 -26.45 -2.17 8.49
CA LEU A 152 -26.17 -0.74 8.29
C LEU A 152 -26.82 -0.28 6.99
N ALA A 153 -27.32 0.96 6.97
CA ALA A 153 -27.87 1.59 5.76
C ALA A 153 -26.73 2.13 4.87
N ILE A 154 -26.96 2.18 3.57
CA ILE A 154 -26.08 2.91 2.65
C ILE A 154 -26.08 4.40 3.04
N ASP A 155 -24.95 5.05 2.91
CA ASP A 155 -24.65 6.43 3.32
C ASP A 155 -24.81 6.72 4.82
N GLN A 156 -25.07 5.69 5.64
CA GLN A 156 -25.07 5.83 7.09
C GLN A 156 -23.69 6.27 7.56
N THR A 157 -23.67 7.34 8.38
CA THR A 157 -22.46 7.76 9.09
C THR A 157 -22.26 6.88 10.32
N VAL A 158 -21.07 6.33 10.45
CA VAL A 158 -20.62 5.51 11.56
C VAL A 158 -19.21 5.93 11.99
N ARG A 159 -18.76 5.47 13.15
CA ARG A 159 -17.36 5.59 13.55
C ARG A 159 -16.78 4.19 13.74
N ILE A 160 -15.58 3.97 13.25
CA ILE A 160 -14.85 2.71 13.44
C ILE A 160 -13.72 2.94 14.42
N LYS A 161 -13.58 2.06 15.40
CA LYS A 161 -12.46 2.02 16.35
C LYS A 161 -11.92 0.60 16.48
N GLY A 162 -10.62 0.46 16.71
CA GLY A 162 -9.97 -0.85 16.84
C GLY A 162 -8.56 -0.75 17.41
N PRO A 163 -7.84 -1.87 17.54
CA PRO A 163 -6.48 -1.88 18.06
C PRO A 163 -5.58 -0.97 17.24
N GLY A 164 -4.97 0.03 17.87
CA GLY A 164 -4.10 0.99 17.20
C GLY A 164 -4.78 1.92 16.19
N LEU A 165 -6.07 1.75 15.95
CA LEU A 165 -6.89 2.63 15.13
C LEU A 165 -7.70 3.56 16.06
N ASN A 166 -7.36 4.84 16.05
CA ASN A 166 -8.19 5.85 16.70
C ASN A 166 -9.59 5.85 16.05
N GLU A 167 -10.57 6.38 16.77
CA GLU A 167 -11.93 6.48 16.25
C GLU A 167 -11.96 7.30 14.96
N VAL A 168 -12.36 6.66 13.85
CA VAL A 168 -12.41 7.27 12.52
C VAL A 168 -13.85 7.37 12.05
N ARG A 169 -14.27 8.58 11.72
CA ARG A 169 -15.58 8.83 11.12
C ARG A 169 -15.63 8.34 9.69
N SER A 170 -16.73 7.68 9.31
CA SER A 170 -16.85 6.94 8.07
C SER A 170 -18.28 6.92 7.56
N LYS A 171 -18.45 6.66 6.26
CA LYS A 171 -19.76 6.41 5.63
C LYS A 171 -19.80 5.04 4.99
N VAL A 172 -20.94 4.36 5.09
CA VAL A 172 -21.19 3.10 4.40
C VAL A 172 -21.42 3.38 2.90
N ARG A 173 -20.54 2.86 2.04
CA ARG A 173 -20.63 3.06 0.58
C ARG A 173 -21.26 1.92 -0.16
N TRP A 174 -21.15 0.71 0.34
CA TRP A 174 -21.78 -0.48 -0.21
C TRP A 174 -21.97 -1.53 0.88
N ARG A 175 -22.91 -2.45 0.63
CA ARG A 175 -23.18 -3.63 1.47
C ARG A 175 -23.46 -4.84 0.60
N ARG A 176 -22.99 -6.01 1.02
CA ARG A 176 -23.25 -7.28 0.36
C ARG A 176 -23.00 -8.44 1.32
N GLY A 177 -24.04 -9.25 1.63
CA GLY A 177 -23.89 -10.49 2.40
C GLY A 177 -23.24 -10.32 3.79
N GLY A 178 -23.60 -9.28 4.54
CA GLY A 178 -23.00 -8.99 5.85
C GLY A 178 -21.65 -8.28 5.79
N GLU A 179 -21.14 -8.00 4.59
CA GLU A 179 -19.96 -7.19 4.37
C GLU A 179 -20.33 -5.77 3.98
N TYR A 180 -19.49 -4.85 4.39
CA TYR A 180 -19.67 -3.40 4.19
C TYR A 180 -18.36 -2.75 3.75
N GLY A 181 -18.46 -1.84 2.80
CA GLY A 181 -17.36 -0.94 2.47
C GLY A 181 -17.58 0.41 3.13
N LEU A 182 -16.62 0.80 3.95
CA LEU A 182 -16.57 2.10 4.60
C LEU A 182 -15.62 3.03 3.83
N VAL A 183 -16.02 4.28 3.66
CA VAL A 183 -15.15 5.36 3.23
C VAL A 183 -14.94 6.27 4.44
N PHE A 184 -13.69 6.58 4.75
CA PHE A 184 -13.31 7.48 5.82
C PHE A 184 -13.57 8.94 5.42
N ASP A 185 -14.01 9.75 6.35
CA ASP A 185 -14.17 11.20 6.13
C ASP A 185 -12.80 11.86 5.94
N ASP A 186 -11.78 11.39 6.71
CA ASP A 186 -10.39 11.85 6.59
C ASP A 186 -9.50 10.72 6.08
N THR A 187 -8.65 11.03 5.09
CA THR A 187 -7.69 10.09 4.52
C THR A 187 -6.43 10.00 5.39
N PHE A 188 -6.00 8.79 5.72
CA PHE A 188 -4.70 8.60 6.38
C PHE A 188 -3.55 9.10 5.50
N SER A 189 -2.56 9.73 6.10
CA SER A 189 -1.27 9.86 5.42
C SER A 189 -0.68 8.48 5.12
N LEU A 190 0.15 8.38 4.10
CA LEU A 190 0.78 7.09 3.76
C LEU A 190 1.63 6.56 4.93
N GLY A 191 2.30 7.47 5.66
CA GLY A 191 3.10 7.12 6.83
C GLY A 191 2.27 6.59 8.00
N ASP A 192 1.16 7.25 8.34
CA ASP A 192 0.28 6.82 9.42
C ASP A 192 -0.37 5.46 9.10
N PHE A 193 -0.80 5.28 7.86
CA PHE A 193 -1.35 4.02 7.40
C PHE A 193 -0.32 2.88 7.46
N ALA A 194 0.91 3.13 7.01
CA ALA A 194 1.99 2.15 7.09
C ALA A 194 2.37 1.81 8.54
N ALA A 195 2.41 2.80 9.43
CA ALA A 195 2.68 2.58 10.85
C ALA A 195 1.55 1.78 11.53
N LEU A 196 0.29 2.06 11.21
CA LEU A 196 -0.85 1.30 11.69
C LEU A 196 -0.76 -0.17 11.22
N ALA A 197 -0.48 -0.39 9.93
CA ALA A 197 -0.34 -1.73 9.37
C ALA A 197 0.79 -2.52 10.04
N ALA A 198 1.96 -1.90 10.24
CA ALA A 198 3.07 -2.54 10.94
C ALA A 198 2.73 -2.86 12.40
N ARG A 199 2.01 -1.96 13.09
CA ARG A 199 1.58 -2.17 14.48
C ARG A 199 0.64 -3.36 14.62
N LEU A 200 -0.26 -3.56 13.67
CA LEU A 200 -1.23 -4.65 13.69
C LEU A 200 -0.62 -6.00 13.34
N GLN A 201 0.37 -6.03 12.44
CA GLN A 201 0.96 -7.27 11.93
C GLN A 201 2.25 -7.66 12.62
N CYS A 202 3.17 -6.73 12.79
CA CYS A 202 4.49 -6.95 13.36
C CYS A 202 4.99 -5.73 14.15
N PRO A 203 4.52 -5.52 15.40
CA PRO A 203 4.87 -4.36 16.23
C PRO A 203 6.38 -4.17 16.44
N ALA A 204 7.16 -5.27 16.35
CA ALA A 204 8.61 -5.24 16.52
C ALA A 204 9.30 -4.35 15.47
N LEU A 205 8.73 -4.20 14.28
CA LEU A 205 9.28 -3.36 13.21
C LEU A 205 9.24 -1.85 13.51
N LEU A 206 8.45 -1.44 14.49
CA LEU A 206 8.34 -0.03 14.90
C LEU A 206 9.32 0.36 16.03
N ARG A 207 10.02 -0.61 16.60
CA ARG A 207 10.96 -0.42 17.72
C ARG A 207 12.40 -0.18 17.20
N CYS A 208 12.55 0.85 16.35
CA CYS A 208 13.88 1.26 15.87
C CYS A 208 14.22 2.65 16.38
#